data_e5313d0e074159e2ca32acc95815c913
#
_entry.id   e5313d0e074159e2ca32acc95815c913
#
_cell.length_a   1.000
_cell.length_b   1.000
_cell.length_c   1.000
_cell.angle_alpha   90.00
_cell.angle_beta   90.00
_cell.angle_gamma   90.00
#
_symmetry.space_group_name_H-M   'P 1'
#
loop_
_entity.id
_entity.type
_entity.pdbx_description
1 polymer ?
#
loop_
_entity_poly.entity_id
_entity_poly.type
_entity_poly.pdbx_seq_one_letter_code
_entity_poly.pdbx_strand_id
1 'polypeptide(L)'
;MSLNRVLDLTLPNGQSAFLWGARKIGKTTFLHQRFPNAIFIDLLQSEIFAKYSLNPHYIRSEIIAIPEEKRNGTVVVIDEVQKIPQILNEIHWMIENIKGISFILCGSSSRKLKSSGANLLGGRAWRYQMFPFCYPELKGLDWNKIFNRGLIPEHYGSEFAAKSLSAYVYDYLINEVQLEANIRKREPFIRFLDVLSLSHGEMINFTNIARDCGVNKATVKSYFEILEDMYIGYFLYPYTKRKNRQIVTQIPKFYLFDTGVANYLAKYTFNGFQGYDAGKAFEHYIFLELKAYLGTTETRDELFYYRDSEGNEVDFILGNQAFEVKIRQHISSKDIKGLLLFGREYDAKLNVICNADKKRIETFGGQVVTIWPVQEFLEALWSKRVDQ
;
A
#
# COMPACT_ATOMS: atom_id res chain seq x y z
N MET A 1 11.34 8.16 19.36
CA MET A 1 12.38 7.79 18.38
C MET A 1 12.05 8.46 17.06
N SER A 2 12.93 9.29 16.50
CA SER A 2 12.76 9.77 15.13
C SER A 2 12.96 8.57 14.21
N LEU A 3 11.91 8.14 13.55
CA LEU A 3 11.98 7.05 12.58
C LEU A 3 12.28 7.67 11.22
N ASN A 4 13.49 7.41 10.71
CA ASN A 4 13.79 7.78 9.33
C ASN A 4 12.91 6.95 8.41
N ARG A 5 12.03 7.63 7.66
CA ARG A 5 11.19 7.00 6.64
C ARG A 5 11.94 6.99 5.31
N VAL A 6 11.70 5.94 4.52
CA VAL A 6 12.30 5.78 3.17
C VAL A 6 11.73 6.80 2.19
N LEU A 7 10.50 7.24 2.42
CA LEU A 7 9.85 8.22 1.56
C LEU A 7 10.66 9.53 1.52
N ASP A 8 11.15 9.89 0.34
CA ASP A 8 11.70 11.21 0.07
C ASP A 8 10.59 12.13 -0.46
N LEU A 9 10.10 13.02 0.40
CA LEU A 9 9.15 14.05 0.03
C LEU A 9 9.90 15.38 -0.06
N THR A 10 10.54 15.60 -1.21
CA THR A 10 11.25 16.85 -1.54
C THR A 10 10.44 17.60 -2.59
N LEU A 11 10.08 18.84 -2.30
CA LEU A 11 9.28 19.68 -3.18
C LEU A 11 10.07 20.92 -3.61
N PRO A 12 10.11 21.23 -4.93
CA PRO A 12 10.51 22.55 -5.39
C PRO A 12 9.62 23.64 -4.79
N ASN A 13 10.15 24.84 -4.63
CA ASN A 13 9.40 25.97 -4.10
C ASN A 13 8.11 26.23 -4.91
N GLY A 14 6.98 26.34 -4.22
CA GLY A 14 5.66 26.52 -4.83
C GLY A 14 5.05 25.23 -5.40
N GLN A 15 5.75 24.09 -5.40
CA GLN A 15 5.18 22.82 -5.80
C GLN A 15 4.33 22.24 -4.69
N SER A 16 3.09 21.83 -5.01
CA SER A 16 2.20 21.20 -4.05
C SER A 16 2.18 19.67 -4.20
N ALA A 17 1.75 18.97 -3.15
CA ALA A 17 1.69 17.52 -3.14
C ALA A 17 0.50 16.97 -2.35
N PHE A 18 0.07 15.76 -2.72
CA PHE A 18 -0.72 14.88 -1.89
C PHE A 18 0.18 13.85 -1.21
N LEU A 19 -0.07 13.57 0.07
CA LEU A 19 0.51 12.46 0.81
C LEU A 19 -0.59 11.51 1.26
N TRP A 20 -0.70 10.38 0.58
CA TRP A 20 -1.68 9.36 0.85
C TRP A 20 -1.11 8.18 1.63
N GLY A 21 -2.00 7.42 2.27
CA GLY A 21 -1.65 6.14 2.87
C GLY A 21 -2.57 5.77 4.02
N ALA A 22 -2.59 4.52 4.41
CA ALA A 22 -3.46 4.00 5.44
C ALA A 22 -3.39 4.80 6.76
N ARG A 23 -4.38 4.63 7.62
CA ARG A 23 -4.37 5.25 8.94
C ARG A 23 -3.28 4.63 9.82
N LYS A 24 -2.72 5.43 10.75
CA LYS A 24 -1.68 5.03 11.73
C LYS A 24 -0.31 4.65 11.16
N ILE A 25 -0.04 4.85 9.88
CA ILE A 25 1.30 4.59 9.30
C ILE A 25 2.32 5.71 9.56
N GLY A 26 1.92 6.78 10.27
CA GLY A 26 2.82 7.85 10.72
C GLY A 26 2.95 9.04 9.79
N LYS A 27 1.98 9.33 8.91
CA LYS A 27 1.99 10.46 7.97
C LYS A 27 2.19 11.80 8.66
N THR A 28 1.35 12.12 9.65
CA THR A 28 1.39 13.39 10.41
C THR A 28 2.73 13.56 11.13
N THR A 29 3.24 12.50 11.78
CA THR A 29 4.55 12.50 12.43
C THR A 29 5.68 12.77 11.44
N PHE A 30 5.65 12.12 10.28
CA PHE A 30 6.61 12.34 9.20
C PHE A 30 6.58 13.80 8.71
N LEU A 31 5.39 14.37 8.50
CA LEU A 31 5.25 15.75 8.03
C LEU A 31 5.75 16.76 9.05
N HIS A 32 5.49 16.58 10.35
CA HIS A 32 6.05 17.42 11.39
C HIS A 32 7.58 17.37 11.47
N GLN A 33 8.16 16.18 11.25
CA GLN A 33 9.62 16.03 11.24
C GLN A 33 10.26 16.63 9.99
N ARG A 34 9.62 16.44 8.83
CA ARG A 34 10.15 16.89 7.52
C ARG A 34 9.99 18.40 7.32
N PHE A 35 8.89 18.96 7.81
CA PHE A 35 8.52 20.37 7.67
C PHE A 35 8.21 21.02 9.01
N PRO A 36 9.20 21.19 9.91
CA PRO A 36 8.98 21.67 11.27
C PRO A 36 8.44 23.11 11.35
N ASN A 37 8.67 23.89 10.28
CA ASN A 37 8.23 25.29 10.19
C ASN A 37 6.95 25.46 9.33
N ALA A 38 6.29 24.37 8.94
CA ALA A 38 5.08 24.45 8.15
C ALA A 38 3.89 24.97 8.99
N ILE A 39 2.95 25.59 8.31
CA ILE A 39 1.65 25.92 8.88
C ILE A 39 0.80 24.64 8.84
N PHE A 40 0.45 24.09 10.00
CA PHE A 40 -0.36 22.88 10.09
C PHE A 40 -1.83 23.21 10.34
N ILE A 41 -2.70 22.68 9.48
CA ILE A 41 -4.15 22.73 9.57
C ILE A 41 -4.63 21.30 9.75
N ASP A 42 -4.93 20.94 11.00
CA ASP A 42 -5.40 19.60 11.37
C ASP A 42 -6.94 19.58 11.41
N LEU A 43 -7.56 18.94 10.41
CA LEU A 43 -9.00 18.82 10.30
C LEU A 43 -9.62 17.78 11.27
N LEU A 44 -8.82 17.14 12.14
CA LEU A 44 -9.34 16.37 13.28
C LEU A 44 -9.74 17.26 14.43
N GLN A 45 -9.17 18.47 14.54
CA GLN A 45 -9.55 19.43 15.57
C GLN A 45 -10.94 19.99 15.26
N SER A 46 -11.89 19.80 16.19
CA SER A 46 -13.30 20.12 15.96
C SER A 46 -13.54 21.59 15.63
N GLU A 47 -12.80 22.52 16.24
CA GLU A 47 -12.89 23.95 15.96
C GLU A 47 -12.41 24.29 14.55
N ILE A 48 -11.27 23.70 14.13
CA ILE A 48 -10.70 23.86 12.78
C ILE A 48 -11.63 23.27 11.74
N PHE A 49 -12.16 22.06 12.00
CA PHE A 49 -13.13 21.41 11.14
C PHE A 49 -14.40 22.25 10.99
N ALA A 50 -15.00 22.73 12.07
CA ALA A 50 -16.22 23.55 12.04
C ALA A 50 -15.99 24.84 11.25
N LYS A 51 -14.87 25.53 11.50
CA LYS A 51 -14.51 26.77 10.81
C LYS A 51 -14.48 26.60 9.29
N TYR A 52 -13.72 25.64 8.79
CA TYR A 52 -13.57 25.45 7.34
C TYR A 52 -14.67 24.63 6.68
N SER A 53 -15.43 23.84 7.44
CA SER A 53 -16.60 23.13 6.94
C SER A 53 -17.74 24.08 6.59
N LEU A 54 -17.97 25.10 7.45
CA LEU A 54 -18.97 26.14 7.21
C LEU A 54 -18.53 27.13 6.15
N ASN A 55 -17.25 27.52 6.15
CA ASN A 55 -16.71 28.55 5.27
C ASN A 55 -15.34 28.16 4.72
N PRO A 56 -15.28 27.29 3.68
CA PRO A 56 -14.01 26.83 3.10
C PRO A 56 -13.10 27.98 2.64
N HIS A 57 -13.65 29.12 2.22
CA HIS A 57 -12.89 30.28 1.77
C HIS A 57 -12.04 30.96 2.86
N TYR A 58 -12.29 30.69 4.13
CA TYR A 58 -11.46 31.24 5.21
C TYR A 58 -10.01 30.80 5.10
N ILE A 59 -9.74 29.57 4.62
CA ILE A 59 -8.36 29.12 4.41
C ILE A 59 -7.63 30.05 3.44
N ARG A 60 -8.30 30.46 2.34
CA ARG A 60 -7.71 31.39 1.38
C ARG A 60 -7.45 32.77 2.00
N SER A 61 -8.39 33.29 2.79
CA SER A 61 -8.24 34.60 3.43
C SER A 61 -7.06 34.64 4.39
N GLU A 62 -6.84 33.56 5.14
CA GLU A 62 -5.71 33.43 6.09
C GLU A 62 -4.37 33.30 5.37
N ILE A 63 -4.32 32.52 4.29
CA ILE A 63 -3.10 32.37 3.50
C ILE A 63 -2.73 33.67 2.76
N ILE A 64 -3.73 34.42 2.27
CA ILE A 64 -3.49 35.74 1.64
C ILE A 64 -2.97 36.75 2.66
N ALA A 65 -3.37 36.65 3.93
CA ALA A 65 -2.90 37.53 5.00
C ALA A 65 -1.40 37.34 5.34
N ILE A 66 -0.76 36.26 4.87
CA ILE A 66 0.70 36.08 4.99
C ILE A 66 1.39 37.15 4.13
N PRO A 67 2.28 37.98 4.68
CA PRO A 67 3.04 38.97 3.94
C PRO A 67 3.79 38.34 2.76
N GLU A 68 3.84 39.02 1.63
CA GLU A 68 4.45 38.48 0.40
C GLU A 68 5.90 38.05 0.58
N GLU A 69 6.67 38.81 1.33
CA GLU A 69 8.06 38.51 1.65
C GLU A 69 8.25 37.21 2.45
N LYS A 70 7.21 36.75 3.15
CA LYS A 70 7.21 35.51 3.93
C LYS A 70 6.62 34.30 3.19
N ARG A 71 6.02 34.52 2.01
CA ARG A 71 5.39 33.42 1.27
C ARG A 71 6.40 32.48 0.64
N ASN A 72 7.57 33.03 0.24
CA ASN A 72 8.58 32.25 -0.46
C ASN A 72 9.15 31.12 0.42
N GLY A 73 8.91 29.86 0.01
CA GLY A 73 9.29 28.66 0.76
C GLY A 73 8.34 28.28 1.90
N THR A 74 7.23 29.00 2.09
CA THR A 74 6.21 28.60 3.07
C THR A 74 5.53 27.29 2.63
N VAL A 75 5.47 26.35 3.56
CA VAL A 75 4.73 25.09 3.40
C VAL A 75 3.47 25.13 4.28
N VAL A 76 2.34 24.80 3.69
CA VAL A 76 1.06 24.65 4.38
C VAL A 76 0.64 23.18 4.30
N VAL A 77 0.54 22.52 5.45
CA VAL A 77 0.08 21.15 5.57
C VAL A 77 -1.38 21.14 5.99
N ILE A 78 -2.22 20.41 5.23
CA ILE A 78 -3.63 20.19 5.56
C ILE A 78 -3.79 18.70 5.81
N ASP A 79 -3.98 18.33 7.08
CA ASP A 79 -4.13 16.94 7.48
C ASP A 79 -5.60 16.51 7.48
N GLU A 80 -5.85 15.25 7.06
CA GLU A 80 -7.18 14.65 6.86
C GLU A 80 -8.07 15.44 5.88
N VAL A 81 -7.46 15.90 4.77
CA VAL A 81 -8.10 16.76 3.75
C VAL A 81 -9.41 16.19 3.20
N GLN A 82 -9.62 14.87 3.20
CA GLN A 82 -10.86 14.24 2.75
C GLN A 82 -12.07 14.57 3.63
N LYS A 83 -11.88 15.14 4.82
CA LYS A 83 -12.98 15.56 5.69
C LYS A 83 -13.74 16.77 5.14
N ILE A 84 -13.05 17.64 4.38
CA ILE A 84 -13.65 18.84 3.75
C ILE A 84 -13.22 18.91 2.28
N PRO A 85 -13.83 18.13 1.36
CA PRO A 85 -13.45 18.11 -0.05
C PRO A 85 -13.50 19.48 -0.73
N GLN A 86 -14.38 20.38 -0.28
CA GLN A 86 -14.58 21.72 -0.84
C GLN A 86 -13.35 22.61 -0.71
N ILE A 87 -12.46 22.32 0.28
CA ILE A 87 -11.20 23.04 0.48
C ILE A 87 -10.28 22.96 -0.74
N LEU A 88 -10.40 21.88 -1.54
CA LEU A 88 -9.58 21.71 -2.75
C LEU A 88 -9.81 22.82 -3.78
N ASN A 89 -11.01 23.39 -3.87
CA ASN A 89 -11.28 24.49 -4.79
C ASN A 89 -10.50 25.75 -4.37
N GLU A 90 -10.44 26.01 -3.08
CA GLU A 90 -9.69 27.15 -2.53
C GLU A 90 -8.18 26.95 -2.73
N ILE A 91 -7.69 25.75 -2.50
CA ILE A 91 -6.29 25.40 -2.72
C ILE A 91 -5.92 25.50 -4.20
N HIS A 92 -6.79 25.02 -5.09
CA HIS A 92 -6.58 25.14 -6.52
C HIS A 92 -6.43 26.61 -6.93
N TRP A 93 -7.34 27.47 -6.46
CA TRP A 93 -7.26 28.90 -6.73
C TRP A 93 -5.97 29.51 -6.18
N MET A 94 -5.55 29.13 -4.97
CA MET A 94 -4.32 29.64 -4.34
C MET A 94 -3.05 29.20 -5.11
N ILE A 95 -2.97 27.96 -5.58
CA ILE A 95 -1.84 27.48 -6.39
C ILE A 95 -1.68 28.29 -7.67
N GLU A 96 -2.78 28.71 -8.29
CA GLU A 96 -2.75 29.53 -9.52
C GLU A 96 -2.38 30.97 -9.25
N ASN A 97 -2.83 31.54 -8.15
CA ASN A 97 -2.79 32.98 -7.92
C ASN A 97 -1.76 33.45 -6.88
N ILE A 98 -1.25 32.54 -6.05
CA ILE A 98 -0.29 32.87 -4.99
C ILE A 98 1.01 32.13 -5.25
N LYS A 99 2.11 32.88 -5.43
CA LYS A 99 3.43 32.28 -5.67
C LYS A 99 4.19 32.02 -4.36
N GLY A 100 5.08 31.04 -4.40
CA GLY A 100 6.03 30.76 -3.32
C GLY A 100 5.49 29.89 -2.17
N ILE A 101 4.20 29.53 -2.18
CA ILE A 101 3.59 28.66 -1.15
C ILE A 101 3.41 27.27 -1.72
N SER A 102 3.82 26.26 -0.97
CA SER A 102 3.59 24.83 -1.26
C SER A 102 2.51 24.27 -0.35
N PHE A 103 1.54 23.55 -0.91
CA PHE A 103 0.50 22.85 -0.13
C PHE A 103 0.79 21.36 -0.09
N ILE A 104 0.77 20.78 1.11
CA ILE A 104 0.83 19.33 1.31
C ILE A 104 -0.50 18.86 1.88
N LEU A 105 -1.22 18.09 1.08
CA LEU A 105 -2.56 17.60 1.38
C LEU A 105 -2.44 16.14 1.83
N CYS A 106 -2.61 15.92 3.13
CA CYS A 106 -2.46 14.62 3.74
C CYS A 106 -3.82 13.96 4.00
N GLY A 107 -3.92 12.67 3.73
CA GLY A 107 -5.16 11.94 3.99
C GLY A 107 -5.00 10.43 4.05
N SER A 108 -5.97 9.79 4.71
CA SER A 108 -6.06 8.33 4.82
C SER A 108 -7.01 7.70 3.80
N SER A 109 -7.69 8.52 2.99
CA SER A 109 -8.64 8.06 1.96
C SER A 109 -8.73 9.07 0.81
N SER A 110 -8.69 8.56 -0.40
CA SER A 110 -8.96 9.37 -1.61
C SER A 110 -10.44 9.33 -2.02
N ARG A 111 -11.25 8.46 -1.42
CA ARG A 111 -12.61 8.13 -1.84
C ARG A 111 -13.55 9.34 -1.89
N LYS A 112 -13.63 10.09 -0.78
CA LYS A 112 -14.52 11.27 -0.72
C LYS A 112 -14.12 12.35 -1.71
N LEU A 113 -12.82 12.51 -1.97
CA LEU A 113 -12.36 13.48 -2.95
C LEU A 113 -12.70 13.04 -4.37
N LYS A 114 -12.57 11.75 -4.69
CA LYS A 114 -12.98 11.19 -5.99
C LYS A 114 -14.50 11.32 -6.20
N SER A 115 -15.29 10.98 -5.19
CA SER A 115 -16.76 10.98 -5.28
C SER A 115 -17.40 12.37 -5.27
N SER A 116 -16.74 13.37 -4.69
CA SER A 116 -17.25 14.75 -4.65
C SER A 116 -17.12 15.50 -5.98
N GLY A 117 -16.52 14.88 -7.01
CA GLY A 117 -16.21 15.55 -8.27
C GLY A 117 -15.15 16.66 -8.12
N ALA A 118 -14.53 16.78 -6.95
CA ALA A 118 -13.46 17.73 -6.72
C ALA A 118 -12.30 17.43 -7.67
N ASN A 119 -11.87 18.46 -8.40
CA ASN A 119 -10.67 18.35 -9.22
C ASN A 119 -9.46 18.09 -8.30
N LEU A 120 -8.87 16.91 -8.38
CA LEU A 120 -7.68 16.53 -7.62
C LEU A 120 -6.43 17.33 -8.11
N LEU A 121 -6.59 18.64 -8.21
CA LEU A 121 -5.59 19.65 -8.59
C LEU A 121 -4.93 19.40 -9.96
N GLY A 122 -5.54 18.57 -10.82
CA GLY A 122 -5.22 18.40 -12.25
C GLY A 122 -3.76 18.60 -12.67
N GLY A 123 -2.82 17.80 -12.17
CA GLY A 123 -1.38 17.89 -12.49
C GLY A 123 -0.58 18.97 -11.72
N ARG A 124 -1.24 19.77 -10.86
CA ARG A 124 -0.60 20.84 -10.06
C ARG A 124 -0.03 20.36 -8.73
N ALA A 125 -0.41 19.15 -8.31
CA ALA A 125 0.10 18.51 -7.10
C ALA A 125 0.68 17.14 -7.42
N TRP A 126 1.89 16.88 -6.93
CA TRP A 126 2.53 15.59 -7.02
C TRP A 126 1.85 14.61 -6.09
N ARG A 127 1.98 13.31 -6.35
CA ARG A 127 1.32 12.28 -5.54
C ARG A 127 2.37 11.40 -4.89
N TYR A 128 2.36 11.40 -3.57
CA TYR A 128 3.19 10.53 -2.75
C TYR A 128 2.30 9.55 -2.00
N GLN A 129 2.80 8.34 -1.82
CA GLN A 129 2.17 7.35 -0.96
C GLN A 129 3.15 6.92 0.13
N MET A 130 2.69 6.94 1.37
CA MET A 130 3.41 6.36 2.48
C MET A 130 2.87 4.96 2.75
N PHE A 131 3.77 4.03 3.06
CA PHE A 131 3.46 2.64 3.40
C PHE A 131 3.70 2.38 4.88
N PRO A 132 3.24 1.25 5.46
CA PRO A 132 3.77 0.75 6.73
C PRO A 132 5.30 0.63 6.68
N PHE A 133 5.95 0.20 7.75
CA PHE A 133 7.40 0.01 7.71
C PHE A 133 7.81 -0.94 6.60
N CYS A 134 8.87 -0.59 5.88
CA CYS A 134 9.54 -1.45 4.92
C CYS A 134 10.97 -1.74 5.39
N TYR A 135 11.65 -2.67 4.73
CA TYR A 135 12.92 -3.23 5.16
C TYR A 135 13.98 -2.20 5.60
N PRO A 136 14.26 -1.10 4.85
CA PRO A 136 15.26 -0.12 5.30
C PRO A 136 14.89 0.64 6.58
N GLU A 137 13.64 0.61 6.98
CA GLU A 137 13.13 1.27 8.20
C GLU A 137 13.17 0.34 9.42
N LEU A 138 13.41 -0.96 9.20
CA LEU A 138 13.52 -1.98 10.23
C LEU A 138 14.97 -2.16 10.71
N LYS A 139 15.15 -2.53 11.98
CA LYS A 139 16.46 -2.88 12.54
C LYS A 139 16.80 -4.37 12.34
N GLY A 140 16.47 -4.92 11.18
CA GLY A 140 16.57 -6.34 10.88
C GLY A 140 15.20 -7.02 10.80
N LEU A 141 15.18 -8.27 10.33
CA LEU A 141 13.96 -9.04 10.11
C LEU A 141 13.61 -9.86 11.35
N ASP A 142 12.61 -9.40 12.10
CA ASP A 142 12.00 -10.17 13.20
C ASP A 142 10.67 -10.73 12.68
N TRP A 143 10.67 -11.96 12.20
CA TRP A 143 9.51 -12.60 11.59
C TRP A 143 8.32 -12.74 12.54
N ASN A 144 8.57 -12.96 13.83
CA ASN A 144 7.50 -12.99 14.82
C ASN A 144 6.79 -11.64 14.94
N LYS A 145 7.55 -10.54 14.90
CA LYS A 145 6.95 -9.20 14.89
C LYS A 145 6.25 -8.91 13.57
N ILE A 146 6.92 -9.17 12.44
CA ILE A 146 6.39 -8.92 11.10
C ILE A 146 5.04 -9.62 10.91
N PHE A 147 4.93 -10.90 11.29
CA PHE A 147 3.72 -11.68 11.07
C PHE A 147 2.64 -11.43 12.14
N ASN A 148 3.00 -11.31 13.42
CA ASN A 148 2.00 -11.20 14.49
C ASN A 148 1.66 -9.76 14.89
N ARG A 149 2.55 -8.80 14.67
CA ARG A 149 2.31 -7.38 15.03
C ARG A 149 2.06 -6.50 13.80
N GLY A 150 2.54 -6.94 12.61
CA GLY A 150 2.53 -6.18 11.39
C GLY A 150 3.60 -5.12 11.32
N LEU A 151 3.46 -4.24 10.34
CA LEU A 151 4.43 -3.21 9.97
C LEU A 151 3.92 -1.80 10.25
N ILE A 152 2.71 -1.66 10.79
CA ILE A 152 2.22 -0.36 11.29
C ILE A 152 3.13 0.06 12.44
N PRO A 153 3.74 1.28 12.41
CA PRO A 153 4.76 1.70 13.38
C PRO A 153 4.38 1.51 14.85
N GLU A 154 3.15 1.90 15.20
CA GLU A 154 2.63 1.77 16.56
C GLU A 154 2.51 0.31 17.00
N HIS A 155 2.08 -0.59 16.09
CA HIS A 155 1.88 -2.01 16.39
C HIS A 155 3.23 -2.75 16.44
N TYR A 156 4.12 -2.50 15.48
CA TYR A 156 5.43 -3.16 15.39
C TYR A 156 6.27 -2.99 16.65
N GLY A 157 6.28 -1.77 17.19
CA GLY A 157 7.05 -1.42 18.39
C GLY A 157 6.36 -1.73 19.72
N SER A 158 5.07 -2.10 19.72
CA SER A 158 4.27 -2.25 20.94
C SER A 158 4.38 -3.66 21.54
N GLU A 159 4.52 -3.73 22.86
CA GLU A 159 4.34 -4.97 23.61
C GLU A 159 2.86 -5.39 23.67
N PHE A 160 1.94 -4.43 23.48
CA PHE A 160 0.49 -4.64 23.45
C PHE A 160 -0.07 -4.72 22.04
N ALA A 161 0.72 -5.18 21.07
CA ALA A 161 0.35 -5.20 19.65
C ALA A 161 -1.00 -5.91 19.39
N ALA A 162 -1.31 -7.01 20.07
CA ALA A 162 -2.59 -7.70 19.92
C ALA A 162 -3.80 -6.81 20.30
N LYS A 163 -3.68 -5.98 21.35
CA LYS A 163 -4.72 -5.02 21.73
C LYS A 163 -4.81 -3.88 20.69
N SER A 164 -3.68 -3.40 20.21
CA SER A 164 -3.63 -2.35 19.18
C SER A 164 -4.22 -2.84 17.86
N LEU A 165 -3.95 -4.08 17.46
CA LEU A 165 -4.55 -4.72 16.28
C LEU A 165 -6.05 -4.91 16.45
N SER A 166 -6.50 -5.37 17.64
CA SER A 166 -7.92 -5.48 17.95
C SER A 166 -8.63 -4.15 17.77
N ALA A 167 -8.13 -3.08 18.40
CA ALA A 167 -8.70 -1.74 18.27
C ALA A 167 -8.67 -1.26 16.80
N TYR A 168 -7.56 -1.49 16.08
CA TYR A 168 -7.47 -1.13 14.67
C TYR A 168 -8.53 -1.83 13.81
N VAL A 169 -8.74 -3.12 14.01
CA VAL A 169 -9.72 -3.89 13.24
C VAL A 169 -11.15 -3.50 13.61
N TYR A 170 -11.50 -3.49 14.90
CA TYR A 170 -12.88 -3.27 15.32
C TYR A 170 -13.29 -1.79 15.26
N ASP A 171 -12.44 -0.88 15.70
CA ASP A 171 -12.81 0.54 15.78
C ASP A 171 -12.60 1.25 14.46
N TYR A 172 -11.48 1.01 13.77
CA TYR A 172 -11.20 1.67 12.50
C TYR A 172 -11.74 0.88 11.31
N LEU A 173 -11.26 -0.35 11.08
CA LEU A 173 -11.57 -1.09 9.85
C LEU A 173 -13.07 -1.42 9.73
N ILE A 174 -13.72 -1.81 10.82
CA ILE A 174 -15.14 -2.16 10.79
C ILE A 174 -16.03 -0.92 10.94
N ASN A 175 -15.78 -0.06 11.92
CA ASN A 175 -16.67 1.06 12.22
C ASN A 175 -16.41 2.30 11.36
N GLU A 176 -15.17 2.81 11.34
CA GLU A 176 -14.89 4.06 10.63
C GLU A 176 -14.92 3.89 9.11
N VAL A 177 -14.39 2.77 8.57
CA VAL A 177 -14.46 2.49 7.13
C VAL A 177 -15.91 2.38 6.67
N GLN A 178 -16.77 1.72 7.47
CA GLN A 178 -18.19 1.63 7.19
C GLN A 178 -18.85 3.03 7.10
N LEU A 179 -18.56 3.90 8.08
CA LEU A 179 -19.11 5.25 8.12
C LEU A 179 -18.58 6.12 6.98
N GLU A 180 -17.27 6.09 6.73
CA GLU A 180 -16.64 6.89 5.69
C GLU A 180 -17.09 6.49 4.29
N ALA A 181 -17.29 5.20 4.07
CA ALA A 181 -17.74 4.65 2.80
C ALA A 181 -19.28 4.61 2.63
N ASN A 182 -20.05 5.07 3.63
CA ASN A 182 -21.50 5.00 3.66
C ASN A 182 -22.06 3.58 3.45
N ILE A 183 -21.44 2.58 4.03
CA ILE A 183 -21.89 1.19 3.94
C ILE A 183 -23.14 1.02 4.80
N ARG A 184 -24.28 0.82 4.16
CA ARG A 184 -25.60 0.76 4.84
C ARG A 184 -25.79 -0.49 5.71
N LYS A 185 -25.23 -1.62 5.29
CA LYS A 185 -25.38 -2.91 5.98
C LYS A 185 -24.04 -3.35 6.56
N ARG A 186 -23.92 -3.33 7.90
CA ARG A 186 -22.68 -3.66 8.61
C ARG A 186 -22.31 -5.13 8.53
N GLU A 187 -23.27 -6.03 8.76
CA GLU A 187 -23.01 -7.47 8.83
C GLU A 187 -22.43 -8.07 7.55
N PRO A 188 -22.93 -7.77 6.34
CA PRO A 188 -22.31 -8.24 5.12
C PRO A 188 -20.86 -7.74 4.92
N PHE A 189 -20.54 -6.54 5.41
CA PHE A 189 -19.19 -6.01 5.33
C PHE A 189 -18.25 -6.73 6.31
N ILE A 190 -18.71 -7.04 7.53
CA ILE A 190 -17.94 -7.87 8.47
C ILE A 190 -17.68 -9.25 7.88
N ARG A 191 -18.70 -9.93 7.35
CA ARG A 191 -18.53 -11.22 6.67
C ARG A 191 -17.55 -11.12 5.49
N PHE A 192 -17.60 -10.01 4.75
CA PHE A 192 -16.64 -9.78 3.67
C PHE A 192 -15.20 -9.71 4.19
N LEU A 193 -14.94 -9.03 5.31
CA LEU A 193 -13.60 -8.97 5.91
C LEU A 193 -13.14 -10.35 6.39
N ASP A 194 -14.02 -11.15 6.97
CA ASP A 194 -13.73 -12.53 7.39
C ASP A 194 -13.33 -13.39 6.18
N VAL A 195 -14.12 -13.35 5.09
CA VAL A 195 -13.83 -14.11 3.86
C VAL A 195 -12.55 -13.60 3.20
N LEU A 196 -12.36 -12.30 3.16
CA LEU A 196 -11.15 -11.68 2.60
C LEU A 196 -9.90 -12.14 3.35
N SER A 197 -9.94 -12.18 4.69
CA SER A 197 -8.78 -12.58 5.50
C SER A 197 -8.28 -13.99 5.20
N LEU A 198 -9.17 -14.89 4.85
CA LEU A 198 -8.84 -16.27 4.52
C LEU A 198 -8.37 -16.44 3.07
N SER A 199 -8.77 -15.54 2.18
CA SER A 199 -8.51 -15.62 0.73
C SER A 199 -7.58 -14.51 0.21
N HIS A 200 -7.01 -13.68 1.10
CA HIS A 200 -6.08 -12.65 0.65
C HIS A 200 -4.81 -13.27 0.02
N GLY A 201 -4.26 -12.63 -1.00
CA GLY A 201 -3.16 -13.20 -1.79
C GLY A 201 -3.60 -14.24 -2.81
N GLU A 202 -4.87 -14.64 -2.81
CA GLU A 202 -5.43 -15.56 -3.80
C GLU A 202 -6.26 -14.82 -4.86
N MET A 203 -6.53 -15.49 -5.98
CA MET A 203 -7.40 -14.94 -7.03
C MET A 203 -8.82 -14.73 -6.54
N ILE A 204 -9.36 -13.53 -6.75
CA ILE A 204 -10.66 -13.13 -6.22
C ILE A 204 -11.81 -13.82 -6.99
N ASN A 205 -12.54 -14.69 -6.32
CA ASN A 205 -13.81 -15.18 -6.84
C ASN A 205 -14.98 -14.32 -6.32
N PHE A 206 -15.25 -13.21 -7.02
CA PHE A 206 -16.32 -12.27 -6.62
C PHE A 206 -17.69 -12.94 -6.44
N THR A 207 -18.00 -14.00 -7.19
CA THR A 207 -19.29 -14.71 -7.10
C THR A 207 -19.40 -15.54 -5.81
N ASN A 208 -18.33 -16.26 -5.46
CA ASN A 208 -18.30 -17.04 -4.23
C ASN A 208 -18.35 -16.11 -3.00
N ILE A 209 -17.51 -15.06 -3.00
CA ILE A 209 -17.51 -14.06 -1.92
C ILE A 209 -18.90 -13.41 -1.76
N ALA A 210 -19.55 -13.07 -2.87
CA ALA A 210 -20.89 -12.48 -2.83
C ALA A 210 -21.94 -13.41 -2.17
N ARG A 211 -21.88 -14.70 -2.51
CA ARG A 211 -22.73 -15.73 -1.88
C ARG A 211 -22.45 -15.84 -0.38
N ASP A 212 -21.19 -15.93 0.01
CA ASP A 212 -20.78 -16.12 1.41
C ASP A 212 -21.09 -14.89 2.28
N CYS A 213 -21.06 -13.69 1.69
CA CYS A 213 -21.43 -12.44 2.35
C CYS A 213 -22.95 -12.15 2.33
N GLY A 214 -23.75 -12.87 1.54
CA GLY A 214 -25.18 -12.61 1.36
C GLY A 214 -25.49 -11.30 0.65
N VAL A 215 -24.66 -10.91 -0.34
CA VAL A 215 -24.81 -9.69 -1.15
C VAL A 215 -24.61 -10.00 -2.63
N ASN A 216 -24.87 -9.03 -3.50
CA ASN A 216 -24.59 -9.20 -4.93
C ASN A 216 -23.10 -8.95 -5.25
N LYS A 217 -22.68 -9.40 -6.44
CA LYS A 217 -21.29 -9.27 -6.94
C LYS A 217 -20.82 -7.80 -7.05
N ALA A 218 -21.72 -6.88 -7.38
CA ALA A 218 -21.39 -5.45 -7.51
C ALA A 218 -21.04 -4.86 -6.13
N THR A 219 -21.77 -5.25 -5.09
CA THR A 219 -21.47 -4.86 -3.70
C THR A 219 -20.10 -5.35 -3.25
N VAL A 220 -19.73 -6.60 -3.55
CA VAL A 220 -18.40 -7.13 -3.22
C VAL A 220 -17.30 -6.34 -3.94
N LYS A 221 -17.47 -6.06 -5.23
CA LYS A 221 -16.53 -5.20 -5.97
C LYS A 221 -16.36 -3.84 -5.30
N SER A 222 -17.48 -3.20 -4.91
CA SER A 222 -17.45 -1.93 -4.21
C SER A 222 -16.72 -2.02 -2.87
N TYR A 223 -16.83 -3.12 -2.13
CA TYR A 223 -16.08 -3.32 -0.89
C TYR A 223 -14.56 -3.36 -1.12
N PHE A 224 -14.10 -4.07 -2.16
CA PHE A 224 -12.69 -4.06 -2.54
C PHE A 224 -12.21 -2.67 -2.96
N GLU A 225 -13.00 -1.96 -3.78
CA GLU A 225 -12.70 -0.59 -4.20
C GLU A 225 -12.61 0.37 -3.01
N ILE A 226 -13.47 0.20 -1.99
CA ILE A 226 -13.41 0.96 -0.74
C ILE A 226 -12.07 0.72 -0.04
N LEU A 227 -11.67 -0.55 0.12
CA LEU A 227 -10.40 -0.86 0.77
C LEU A 227 -9.20 -0.29 -0.01
N GLU A 228 -9.23 -0.34 -1.33
CA GLU A 228 -8.17 0.24 -2.17
C GLU A 228 -8.13 1.78 -2.06
N ASP A 229 -9.29 2.46 -2.16
CA ASP A 229 -9.39 3.92 -2.02
C ASP A 229 -8.97 4.42 -0.63
N MET A 230 -9.02 3.57 0.39
CA MET A 230 -8.58 3.83 1.76
C MET A 230 -7.17 3.32 2.06
N TYR A 231 -6.45 2.83 1.05
CA TYR A 231 -5.10 2.28 1.18
C TYR A 231 -4.99 1.10 2.16
N ILE A 232 -6.10 0.37 2.38
CA ILE A 232 -6.18 -0.79 3.27
C ILE A 232 -5.81 -2.09 2.54
N GLY A 233 -5.71 -2.04 1.22
CA GLY A 233 -5.26 -3.15 0.40
C GLY A 233 -5.01 -2.75 -1.04
N TYR A 234 -4.48 -3.70 -1.80
CA TYR A 234 -4.02 -3.49 -3.16
C TYR A 234 -4.41 -4.64 -4.06
N PHE A 235 -4.90 -4.34 -5.25
CA PHE A 235 -5.04 -5.33 -6.30
C PHE A 235 -3.67 -5.66 -6.93
N LEU A 236 -3.48 -6.93 -7.23
CA LEU A 236 -2.40 -7.43 -8.06
C LEU A 236 -3.02 -8.11 -9.29
N TYR A 237 -2.77 -7.52 -10.46
CA TYR A 237 -3.35 -7.99 -11.72
C TYR A 237 -2.47 -9.06 -12.37
N PRO A 238 -3.05 -9.95 -13.21
CA PRO A 238 -2.26 -10.91 -13.94
C PRO A 238 -1.45 -10.26 -15.05
N TYR A 239 -0.23 -10.76 -15.25
CA TYR A 239 0.64 -10.38 -16.37
C TYR A 239 0.04 -10.85 -17.69
N THR A 240 -0.19 -9.94 -18.63
CA THR A 240 -0.68 -10.22 -19.95
C THR A 240 0.22 -9.57 -20.99
N LYS A 241 1.03 -10.36 -21.67
CA LYS A 241 1.74 -9.86 -22.85
C LYS A 241 0.73 -9.72 -23.98
N ARG A 242 0.49 -8.50 -24.48
CA ARG A 242 -0.40 -8.22 -25.62
C ARG A 242 0.13 -8.91 -26.91
N LYS A 243 0.08 -10.25 -26.99
CA LYS A 243 0.45 -10.96 -28.22
C LYS A 243 -0.73 -11.44 -29.04
N ASN A 244 -1.95 -11.47 -28.55
CA ASN A 244 -3.17 -11.69 -29.34
C ASN A 244 -4.39 -11.23 -28.55
N ARG A 245 -5.44 -10.73 -29.24
CA ARG A 245 -6.68 -10.15 -28.74
C ARG A 245 -7.60 -11.14 -27.95
N GLN A 246 -7.10 -12.13 -27.31
CA GLN A 246 -7.89 -12.91 -26.38
C GLN A 246 -7.89 -12.19 -25.03
N ILE A 247 -9.04 -11.65 -24.69
CA ILE A 247 -9.35 -11.11 -23.36
C ILE A 247 -9.39 -12.31 -22.42
N VAL A 248 -8.24 -12.68 -21.88
CA VAL A 248 -8.18 -13.57 -20.72
C VAL A 248 -8.86 -12.79 -19.59
N THR A 249 -9.85 -13.39 -18.95
CA THR A 249 -10.55 -12.80 -17.81
C THR A 249 -9.51 -12.45 -16.75
N GLN A 250 -9.22 -11.16 -16.58
CA GLN A 250 -8.21 -10.69 -15.65
C GLN A 250 -8.78 -10.78 -14.24
N ILE A 251 -8.60 -11.92 -13.59
CA ILE A 251 -8.99 -12.10 -12.19
C ILE A 251 -7.83 -11.60 -11.33
N PRO A 252 -7.97 -10.50 -10.58
CA PRO A 252 -6.90 -10.02 -9.74
C PRO A 252 -6.76 -10.86 -8.46
N LYS A 253 -5.57 -10.82 -7.84
CA LYS A 253 -5.38 -11.11 -6.43
C LYS A 253 -5.59 -9.83 -5.63
N PHE A 254 -5.81 -9.96 -4.30
CA PHE A 254 -5.89 -8.81 -3.41
C PHE A 254 -5.07 -9.08 -2.15
N TYR A 255 -4.23 -8.13 -1.79
CA TYR A 255 -3.42 -8.17 -0.60
C TYR A 255 -3.80 -7.03 0.34
N LEU A 256 -3.97 -7.33 1.61
CA LEU A 256 -4.12 -6.31 2.65
C LEU A 256 -2.80 -5.54 2.82
N PHE A 257 -2.87 -4.31 3.29
CA PHE A 257 -1.75 -3.39 3.37
C PHE A 257 -0.73 -3.69 4.49
N ASP A 258 -1.06 -4.62 5.40
CA ASP A 258 -0.25 -4.93 6.57
C ASP A 258 -0.40 -6.40 6.97
N THR A 259 0.70 -7.08 7.23
CA THR A 259 0.73 -8.51 7.59
C THR A 259 0.04 -8.79 8.92
N GLY A 260 0.23 -7.93 9.92
CA GLY A 260 -0.38 -8.10 11.24
C GLY A 260 -1.90 -7.97 11.18
N VAL A 261 -2.41 -6.99 10.42
CA VAL A 261 -3.86 -6.83 10.21
C VAL A 261 -4.45 -8.04 9.48
N ALA A 262 -3.78 -8.53 8.43
CA ALA A 262 -4.22 -9.70 7.67
C ALA A 262 -4.28 -10.95 8.55
N ASN A 263 -3.21 -11.22 9.27
CA ASN A 263 -3.10 -12.42 10.11
C ASN A 263 -4.02 -12.35 11.35
N TYR A 264 -4.21 -11.15 11.92
CA TYR A 264 -5.17 -10.95 13.00
C TYR A 264 -6.61 -11.25 12.56
N LEU A 265 -7.02 -10.75 11.41
CA LEU A 265 -8.32 -11.03 10.81
C LEU A 265 -8.50 -12.54 10.53
N ALA A 266 -7.48 -13.21 10.01
CA ALA A 266 -7.47 -14.65 9.76
C ALA A 266 -7.36 -15.50 11.02
N LYS A 267 -7.15 -14.88 12.19
CA LYS A 267 -6.93 -15.53 13.49
C LYS A 267 -5.70 -16.44 13.51
N TYR A 268 -4.68 -16.09 12.72
CA TYR A 268 -3.41 -16.78 12.69
C TYR A 268 -2.45 -16.23 13.73
N THR A 269 -1.65 -17.12 14.32
CA THR A 269 -0.53 -16.78 15.19
C THR A 269 0.68 -17.58 14.75
N PHE A 270 1.82 -16.92 14.58
CA PHE A 270 3.04 -17.51 14.05
C PHE A 270 4.10 -17.68 15.13
N ASN A 271 4.83 -18.77 15.03
CA ASN A 271 6.07 -19.00 15.77
C ASN A 271 7.20 -19.21 14.77
N GLY A 272 7.78 -18.09 14.30
CA GLY A 272 8.80 -18.10 13.25
C GLY A 272 8.26 -18.47 11.86
N PHE A 273 9.11 -19.14 11.09
CA PHE A 273 8.90 -19.45 9.66
C PHE A 273 8.29 -20.85 9.44
N GLN A 274 7.46 -21.37 10.33
CA GLN A 274 6.96 -22.74 10.25
C GLN A 274 5.50 -22.80 9.81
N GLY A 275 5.17 -23.81 8.97
CA GLY A 275 3.82 -24.13 8.54
C GLY A 275 3.41 -23.50 7.20
N TYR A 276 2.30 -23.98 6.65
CA TYR A 276 1.73 -23.53 5.37
C TYR A 276 1.34 -22.05 5.41
N ASP A 277 0.73 -21.62 6.50
CA ASP A 277 0.27 -20.24 6.65
C ASP A 277 1.45 -19.25 6.72
N ALA A 278 2.61 -19.68 7.24
CA ALA A 278 3.82 -18.87 7.22
C ALA A 278 4.31 -18.61 5.78
N GLY A 279 4.10 -19.55 4.85
CA GLY A 279 4.38 -19.36 3.41
C GLY A 279 3.58 -18.20 2.84
N LYS A 280 2.27 -18.20 3.10
CA LYS A 280 1.39 -17.10 2.65
C LYS A 280 1.74 -15.76 3.30
N ALA A 281 2.05 -15.76 4.60
CA ALA A 281 2.47 -14.55 5.30
C ALA A 281 3.81 -14.00 4.77
N PHE A 282 4.72 -14.89 4.36
CA PHE A 282 5.99 -14.51 3.75
C PHE A 282 5.81 -13.95 2.34
N GLU A 283 5.00 -14.60 1.49
CA GLU A 283 4.63 -14.08 0.17
C GLU A 283 3.98 -12.69 0.31
N HIS A 284 3.06 -12.53 1.27
CA HIS A 284 2.43 -11.24 1.55
C HIS A 284 3.44 -10.17 1.96
N TYR A 285 4.41 -10.50 2.81
CA TYR A 285 5.47 -9.56 3.19
C TYR A 285 6.30 -9.12 1.97
N ILE A 286 6.70 -10.06 1.12
CA ILE A 286 7.45 -9.74 -0.11
C ILE A 286 6.61 -8.87 -1.05
N PHE A 287 5.31 -9.16 -1.20
CA PHE A 287 4.40 -8.28 -1.94
C PHE A 287 4.43 -6.85 -1.41
N LEU A 288 4.35 -6.67 -0.09
CA LEU A 288 4.35 -5.33 0.52
C LEU A 288 5.68 -4.60 0.30
N GLU A 289 6.81 -5.30 0.36
CA GLU A 289 8.13 -4.73 0.07
C GLU A 289 8.23 -4.27 -1.41
N LEU A 290 7.82 -5.12 -2.36
CA LEU A 290 7.78 -4.75 -3.77
C LEU A 290 6.84 -3.57 -4.03
N LYS A 291 5.66 -3.56 -3.38
CA LYS A 291 4.68 -2.47 -3.51
C LYS A 291 5.20 -1.16 -2.92
N ALA A 292 5.85 -1.20 -1.75
CA ALA A 292 6.45 -0.04 -1.12
C ALA A 292 7.62 0.50 -1.95
N TYR A 293 8.48 -0.38 -2.47
CA TYR A 293 9.56 -0.02 -3.38
C TYR A 293 9.03 0.75 -4.60
N LEU A 294 8.04 0.22 -5.30
CA LEU A 294 7.43 0.88 -6.46
C LEU A 294 6.77 2.21 -6.11
N GLY A 295 6.12 2.30 -4.96
CA GLY A 295 5.42 3.51 -4.54
C GLY A 295 6.33 4.62 -3.98
N THR A 296 7.58 4.30 -3.65
CA THR A 296 8.56 5.27 -3.09
C THR A 296 9.70 5.59 -4.05
N THR A 297 9.83 4.84 -5.14
CA THR A 297 10.82 5.09 -6.19
C THR A 297 10.13 5.66 -7.44
N GLU A 298 10.87 6.40 -8.25
CA GLU A 298 10.33 6.99 -9.49
C GLU A 298 10.30 6.00 -10.66
N THR A 299 10.19 4.70 -10.39
CA THR A 299 10.06 3.67 -11.43
C THR A 299 8.68 3.72 -12.08
N ARG A 300 8.63 3.39 -13.37
CA ARG A 300 7.38 3.24 -14.13
C ARG A 300 6.93 1.79 -14.20
N ASP A 301 7.65 0.89 -13.56
CA ASP A 301 7.30 -0.52 -13.57
C ASP A 301 6.03 -0.79 -12.78
N GLU A 302 5.30 -1.78 -13.21
CA GLU A 302 4.09 -2.27 -12.56
C GLU A 302 4.32 -3.70 -12.07
N LEU A 303 3.70 -4.04 -10.96
CA LEU A 303 3.76 -5.38 -10.36
C LEU A 303 2.58 -6.21 -10.84
N PHE A 304 2.89 -7.44 -11.29
CA PHE A 304 1.90 -8.41 -11.76
C PHE A 304 2.15 -9.79 -11.11
N TYR A 305 1.19 -10.70 -11.22
CA TYR A 305 1.41 -12.13 -11.06
C TYR A 305 1.20 -12.83 -12.40
N TYR A 306 1.63 -14.08 -12.54
CA TYR A 306 1.33 -14.85 -13.74
C TYR A 306 0.60 -16.13 -13.35
N ARG A 307 -0.37 -16.54 -14.20
CA ARG A 307 -1.01 -17.84 -14.11
C ARG A 307 -1.48 -18.27 -15.49
N ASP A 308 -1.13 -19.50 -15.88
CA ASP A 308 -1.61 -20.11 -17.12
C ASP A 308 -2.93 -20.88 -16.93
N SER A 309 -3.45 -21.43 -18.03
CA SER A 309 -4.67 -22.24 -18.05
C SER A 309 -4.54 -23.58 -17.33
N GLU A 310 -3.31 -24.09 -17.14
CA GLU A 310 -3.03 -25.33 -16.42
C GLU A 310 -2.85 -25.11 -14.92
N GLY A 311 -2.89 -23.86 -14.47
CA GLY A 311 -2.75 -23.49 -13.07
C GLY A 311 -1.31 -23.31 -12.61
N ASN A 312 -0.31 -23.29 -13.52
CA ASN A 312 1.06 -22.94 -13.15
C ASN A 312 1.13 -21.44 -12.90
N GLU A 313 1.74 -21.06 -11.78
CA GLU A 313 1.74 -19.68 -11.27
C GLU A 313 3.16 -19.18 -11.04
N VAL A 314 3.36 -17.86 -11.18
CA VAL A 314 4.53 -17.12 -10.70
C VAL A 314 4.03 -16.01 -9.79
N ASP A 315 4.58 -15.92 -8.59
CA ASP A 315 4.06 -15.04 -7.55
C ASP A 315 4.13 -13.57 -7.96
N PHE A 316 5.29 -13.11 -8.48
CA PHE A 316 5.45 -11.71 -8.87
C PHE A 316 6.27 -11.56 -10.15
N ILE A 317 5.86 -10.56 -10.96
CA ILE A 317 6.57 -10.12 -12.16
C ILE A 317 6.74 -8.61 -12.06
N LEU A 318 7.98 -8.15 -12.18
CA LEU A 318 8.36 -6.76 -12.13
C LEU A 318 9.36 -6.46 -13.27
N GLY A 319 8.95 -5.65 -14.24
CA GLY A 319 9.75 -5.41 -15.44
C GLY A 319 10.06 -6.71 -16.19
N ASN A 320 11.33 -7.06 -16.32
CA ASN A 320 11.79 -8.33 -16.91
C ASN A 320 12.20 -9.37 -15.84
N GLN A 321 11.84 -9.16 -14.59
CA GLN A 321 12.14 -10.05 -13.46
C GLN A 321 10.90 -10.87 -13.11
N ALA A 322 11.07 -12.17 -12.91
CA ALA A 322 10.05 -13.08 -12.40
C ALA A 322 10.51 -13.64 -11.04
N PHE A 323 9.63 -13.62 -10.06
CA PHE A 323 9.95 -13.99 -8.68
C PHE A 323 8.99 -15.06 -8.18
N GLU A 324 9.56 -16.11 -7.58
CA GLU A 324 8.85 -17.12 -6.81
C GLU A 324 9.27 -17.02 -5.35
N VAL A 325 8.34 -17.09 -4.41
CA VAL A 325 8.58 -16.95 -2.96
C VAL A 325 8.37 -18.29 -2.26
N LYS A 326 9.38 -18.78 -1.56
CA LYS A 326 9.32 -20.08 -0.87
C LYS A 326 9.97 -20.04 0.51
N ILE A 327 9.28 -20.56 1.52
CA ILE A 327 9.92 -20.82 2.84
C ILE A 327 10.66 -22.15 2.76
N ARG A 328 11.82 -22.17 2.12
CA ARG A 328 12.68 -23.37 2.02
C ARG A 328 14.12 -22.96 1.86
N GLN A 329 15.06 -23.77 2.38
CA GLN A 329 16.49 -23.58 2.16
C GLN A 329 16.94 -24.21 0.82
N HIS A 330 16.34 -25.35 0.48
CA HIS A 330 16.63 -26.07 -0.75
C HIS A 330 15.44 -25.99 -1.72
N ILE A 331 15.72 -25.60 -2.93
CA ILE A 331 14.73 -25.44 -4.00
C ILE A 331 14.91 -26.57 -5.02
N SER A 332 13.82 -27.20 -5.38
CA SER A 332 13.78 -28.21 -6.46
C SER A 332 13.01 -27.66 -7.67
N SER A 333 13.21 -28.29 -8.84
CA SER A 333 12.47 -27.92 -10.06
C SER A 333 10.96 -28.02 -9.89
N LYS A 334 10.47 -28.88 -9.01
CA LYS A 334 9.04 -29.02 -8.71
C LYS A 334 8.50 -27.80 -7.95
N ASP A 335 9.30 -27.22 -7.08
CA ASP A 335 8.89 -26.04 -6.29
C ASP A 335 8.71 -24.78 -7.13
N ILE A 336 9.37 -24.74 -8.31
CA ILE A 336 9.42 -23.57 -9.20
C ILE A 336 8.95 -23.90 -10.62
N LYS A 337 8.07 -24.91 -10.77
CA LYS A 337 7.58 -25.34 -12.08
C LYS A 337 7.00 -24.20 -12.90
N GLY A 338 6.14 -23.37 -12.28
CA GLY A 338 5.51 -22.21 -12.92
C GLY A 338 6.55 -21.20 -13.42
N LEU A 339 7.54 -20.88 -12.55
CA LEU A 339 8.64 -19.97 -12.91
C LEU A 339 9.45 -20.48 -14.11
N LEU A 340 9.76 -21.79 -14.17
CA LEU A 340 10.49 -22.39 -15.29
C LEU A 340 9.66 -22.40 -16.58
N LEU A 341 8.35 -22.63 -16.52
CA LEU A 341 7.46 -22.54 -17.67
C LEU A 341 7.38 -21.11 -18.19
N PHE A 342 7.22 -20.15 -17.28
CA PHE A 342 7.22 -18.73 -17.63
C PHE A 342 8.51 -18.32 -18.34
N GLY A 343 9.69 -18.71 -17.81
CA GLY A 343 10.98 -18.38 -18.42
C GLY A 343 11.24 -18.99 -19.79
N ARG A 344 10.53 -20.07 -20.16
CA ARG A 344 10.57 -20.62 -21.53
C ARG A 344 9.74 -19.81 -22.51
N GLU A 345 8.68 -19.19 -22.04
CA GLU A 345 7.75 -18.42 -22.86
C GLU A 345 8.14 -16.95 -22.97
N TYR A 346 8.74 -16.42 -21.91
CA TYR A 346 9.11 -15.01 -21.78
C TYR A 346 10.60 -14.88 -21.49
N ASP A 347 11.24 -13.89 -22.12
CA ASP A 347 12.64 -13.54 -21.84
C ASP A 347 12.71 -12.76 -20.51
N ALA A 348 12.78 -13.50 -19.41
CA ALA A 348 12.79 -12.97 -18.06
C ALA A 348 13.92 -13.55 -17.22
N LYS A 349 14.47 -12.72 -16.32
CA LYS A 349 15.39 -13.18 -15.28
C LYS A 349 14.60 -13.90 -14.19
N LEU A 350 14.94 -15.16 -13.92
CA LEU A 350 14.22 -16.00 -12.97
C LEU A 350 14.85 -15.93 -11.59
N ASN A 351 14.04 -15.64 -10.58
CA ASN A 351 14.47 -15.44 -9.21
C ASN A 351 13.60 -16.23 -8.23
N VAL A 352 14.23 -16.81 -7.23
CA VAL A 352 13.53 -17.41 -6.09
C VAL A 352 13.97 -16.68 -4.82
N ILE A 353 12.99 -16.14 -4.09
CA ILE A 353 13.21 -15.50 -2.80
C ILE A 353 12.90 -16.53 -1.71
N CYS A 354 13.87 -16.86 -0.88
CA CYS A 354 13.68 -17.96 0.06
C CYS A 354 14.53 -17.81 1.36
N ASN A 355 14.42 -18.79 2.24
CA ASN A 355 15.19 -18.85 3.49
C ASN A 355 16.53 -19.59 3.31
N ALA A 356 17.24 -19.32 2.20
CA ALA A 356 18.57 -19.85 1.95
C ALA A 356 19.63 -19.10 2.78
N ASP A 357 20.78 -19.75 3.02
CA ASP A 357 21.87 -19.16 3.80
C ASP A 357 22.72 -18.16 2.99
N LYS A 358 22.79 -18.34 1.67
CA LYS A 358 23.56 -17.48 0.76
C LYS A 358 22.93 -17.44 -0.64
N LYS A 359 23.15 -16.34 -1.34
CA LYS A 359 22.82 -16.19 -2.75
C LYS A 359 23.60 -17.19 -3.60
N ARG A 360 22.92 -17.82 -4.55
CA ARG A 360 23.51 -18.75 -5.50
C ARG A 360 22.76 -18.74 -6.82
N ILE A 361 23.42 -19.19 -7.85
CA ILE A 361 22.84 -19.34 -9.20
C ILE A 361 22.83 -20.84 -9.50
N GLU A 362 21.67 -21.35 -9.86
CA GLU A 362 21.48 -22.77 -10.19
C GLU A 362 20.80 -22.91 -11.56
N THR A 363 21.02 -24.05 -12.23
CA THR A 363 20.39 -24.35 -13.51
C THR A 363 19.34 -25.43 -13.33
N PHE A 364 18.10 -25.15 -13.70
CA PHE A 364 16.99 -26.07 -13.67
C PHE A 364 16.42 -26.24 -15.07
N GLY A 365 16.51 -27.46 -15.63
CA GLY A 365 15.96 -27.73 -16.96
C GLY A 365 16.53 -26.85 -18.08
N GLY A 366 17.78 -26.45 -17.96
CA GLY A 366 18.48 -25.59 -18.92
C GLY A 366 18.27 -24.07 -18.70
N GLN A 367 17.51 -23.67 -17.67
CA GLN A 367 17.29 -22.26 -17.33
C GLN A 367 18.05 -21.86 -16.09
N VAL A 368 18.64 -20.67 -16.14
CA VAL A 368 19.40 -20.08 -15.04
C VAL A 368 18.42 -19.40 -14.08
N VAL A 369 18.52 -19.76 -12.81
CA VAL A 369 17.68 -19.22 -11.72
C VAL A 369 18.58 -18.69 -10.62
N THR A 370 18.35 -17.46 -10.20
CA THR A 370 19.02 -16.86 -9.03
C THR A 370 18.21 -17.17 -7.78
N ILE A 371 18.85 -17.80 -6.81
CA ILE A 371 18.26 -18.10 -5.50
C ILE A 371 18.77 -17.07 -4.50
N TRP A 372 17.86 -16.31 -3.94
CA TRP A 372 18.12 -15.22 -3.03
C TRP A 372 17.74 -15.56 -1.61
N PRO A 373 18.67 -15.44 -0.63
CA PRO A 373 18.27 -15.22 0.76
C PRO A 373 17.43 -13.96 0.86
N VAL A 374 16.33 -14.02 1.61
CA VAL A 374 15.39 -12.90 1.68
C VAL A 374 16.05 -11.58 2.08
N GLN A 375 16.99 -11.60 3.02
CA GLN A 375 17.69 -10.39 3.46
C GLN A 375 18.54 -9.80 2.32
N GLU A 376 19.33 -10.61 1.63
CA GLU A 376 20.15 -10.16 0.49
C GLU A 376 19.29 -9.64 -0.67
N PHE A 377 18.12 -10.27 -0.89
CA PHE A 377 17.15 -9.78 -1.87
C PHE A 377 16.64 -8.38 -1.51
N LEU A 378 16.22 -8.17 -0.27
CA LEU A 378 15.72 -6.88 0.19
C LEU A 378 16.78 -5.78 0.14
N GLU A 379 18.03 -6.10 0.53
CA GLU A 379 19.17 -5.19 0.39
C GLU A 379 19.42 -4.81 -1.08
N ALA A 380 19.35 -5.80 -1.99
CA ALA A 380 19.51 -5.58 -3.41
C ALA A 380 18.35 -4.74 -3.99
N LEU A 381 17.10 -5.06 -3.63
CA LEU A 381 15.90 -4.32 -4.04
C LEU A 381 16.02 -2.84 -3.68
N TRP A 382 16.22 -2.55 -2.40
CA TRP A 382 16.26 -1.17 -1.91
C TRP A 382 17.52 -0.39 -2.32
N SER A 383 18.59 -1.07 -2.71
CA SER A 383 19.78 -0.43 -3.30
C SER A 383 19.74 -0.33 -4.83
N LYS A 384 18.63 -0.67 -5.48
CA LYS A 384 18.45 -0.70 -6.94
C LYS A 384 19.44 -1.63 -7.67
N ARG A 385 19.85 -2.74 -7.04
CA ARG A 385 20.81 -3.72 -7.58
C ARG A 385 20.18 -5.02 -8.07
N VAL A 386 18.87 -5.19 -7.96
CA VAL A 386 18.19 -6.40 -8.46
C VAL A 386 18.21 -6.44 -10.00
N ASP A 387 18.26 -5.27 -10.64
CA ASP A 387 18.28 -5.15 -12.10
C ASP A 387 19.68 -5.39 -12.72
N GLN A 388 20.73 -5.41 -11.90
CA GLN A 388 22.12 -5.67 -12.29
C GLN A 388 22.47 -7.15 -12.13
#